data_f455769b3345c9fd1a8b8cfbf72886e1
#
_entry.id   f455769b3345c9fd1a8b8cfbf72886e1
#
_cell.length_a   1.000
_cell.length_b   1.000
_cell.length_c   1.000
_cell.angle_alpha   90.00
_cell.angle_beta   90.00
_cell.angle_gamma   90.00
#
_symmetry.space_group_name_H-M   'P 1'
#
loop_
_entity.id
_entity.type
_entity.pdbx_description
1 polymer ?
#
loop_
_entity_poly.entity_id
_entity_poly.type
_entity_poly.pdbx_seq_one_letter_code
_entity_poly.pdbx_strand_id
1 'polypeptide(L)'
;PITVYGLLFIRHEGNELELEIHCSKGTYIRTIIDDLGEKLGCGAHVIYLRRLAVSKYPVERMVTLEHLRELVEQAEQQDIPAAELLDPLLMPMDSPASDYPVVNLPLTSSVYFKNGNPVRTSGAPLEGLVRVTEGENGKFIGMGEIDDEGRVAP
;
A
#
# COMPACT_ATOMS: atom_id res chain seq x y z
N PRO A 1 -12.31 -3.44 -16.78
CA PRO A 1 -11.16 -2.90 -17.50
C PRO A 1 -9.93 -2.90 -16.57
N ILE A 2 -8.77 -3.31 -17.10
CA ILE A 2 -7.48 -3.23 -16.43
C ILE A 2 -6.58 -2.33 -17.27
N THR A 3 -5.55 -1.76 -16.64
CA THR A 3 -4.54 -0.97 -17.35
C THR A 3 -3.17 -1.61 -17.15
N VAL A 4 -2.45 -1.85 -18.24
CA VAL A 4 -1.04 -2.20 -18.22
C VAL A 4 -0.27 -0.93 -18.52
N TYR A 5 0.49 -0.45 -17.53
CA TYR A 5 1.29 0.77 -17.63
C TYR A 5 2.62 0.53 -18.32
N GLY A 6 3.15 -0.68 -18.19
CA GLY A 6 4.39 -1.09 -18.82
C GLY A 6 4.52 -2.61 -18.89
N LEU A 7 5.17 -3.06 -19.94
CA LEU A 7 5.54 -4.44 -20.14
C LEU A 7 6.96 -4.46 -20.69
N LEU A 8 7.89 -5.02 -19.92
CA LEU A 8 9.28 -5.15 -20.29
C LEU A 8 9.58 -6.62 -20.57
N PHE A 9 10.12 -6.86 -21.76
CA PHE A 9 10.65 -8.15 -22.11
C PHE A 9 12.08 -8.29 -21.55
N ILE A 10 12.31 -9.30 -20.74
CA ILE A 10 13.61 -9.54 -20.08
C ILE A 10 14.43 -10.56 -20.90
N ARG A 11 13.85 -11.76 -21.12
CA ARG A 11 14.52 -12.81 -21.88
C ARG A 11 13.55 -13.83 -22.47
N HIS A 12 14.05 -14.56 -23.46
CA HIS A 12 13.43 -15.75 -24.00
C HIS A 12 14.48 -16.86 -24.12
N GLU A 13 14.21 -18.02 -23.56
CA GLU A 13 15.09 -19.16 -23.60
C GLU A 13 14.27 -20.43 -23.76
N GLY A 14 14.46 -21.13 -24.89
CA GLY A 14 13.65 -22.31 -25.22
C GLY A 14 12.17 -21.95 -25.34
N ASN A 15 11.36 -22.47 -24.43
CA ASN A 15 9.93 -22.20 -24.31
C ASN A 15 9.56 -21.31 -23.10
N GLU A 16 10.54 -20.68 -22.49
CA GLU A 16 10.35 -19.80 -21.35
C GLU A 16 10.52 -18.34 -21.73
N LEU A 17 9.57 -17.51 -21.30
CA LEU A 17 9.61 -16.06 -21.40
C LEU A 17 9.68 -15.45 -20.01
N GLU A 18 10.54 -14.46 -19.82
CA GLU A 18 10.57 -13.64 -18.61
C GLU A 18 10.13 -12.22 -18.96
N LEU A 19 9.09 -11.77 -18.24
CA LEU A 19 8.46 -10.46 -18.44
C LEU A 19 8.36 -9.74 -17.11
N GLU A 20 8.59 -8.43 -17.12
CA GLU A 20 8.20 -7.54 -16.02
C GLU A 20 6.96 -6.75 -16.44
N ILE A 21 5.90 -6.78 -15.60
CA ILE A 21 4.62 -6.18 -15.93
C ILE A 21 4.21 -5.20 -14.84
N HIS A 22 4.05 -3.93 -15.23
CA HIS A 22 3.49 -2.89 -14.39
C HIS A 22 2.03 -2.66 -14.78
N CYS A 23 1.10 -2.90 -13.85
CA CYS A 23 -0.33 -2.88 -14.13
C CYS A 23 -1.15 -2.34 -12.95
N SER A 24 -2.42 -1.99 -13.24
CA SER A 24 -3.38 -1.51 -12.25
C SER A 24 -3.76 -2.60 -11.23
N LYS A 25 -4.25 -2.19 -10.08
CA LYS A 25 -4.82 -3.11 -9.07
C LYS A 25 -5.93 -3.95 -9.70
N GLY A 26 -6.10 -5.17 -9.20
CA GLY A 26 -7.13 -6.10 -9.70
C GLY A 26 -6.73 -6.83 -10.98
N THR A 27 -5.53 -6.59 -11.52
CA THR A 27 -5.01 -7.30 -12.68
C THR A 27 -4.45 -8.67 -12.28
N TYR A 28 -4.90 -9.71 -12.95
CA TYR A 28 -4.38 -11.07 -12.77
C TYR A 28 -3.31 -11.33 -13.83
N ILE A 29 -2.05 -11.42 -13.39
CA ILE A 29 -0.92 -11.70 -14.29
C ILE A 29 -1.12 -13.01 -15.05
N ARG A 30 -1.72 -14.01 -14.42
CA ARG A 30 -2.03 -15.30 -15.06
C ARG A 30 -2.94 -15.13 -16.29
N THR A 31 -3.92 -14.23 -16.23
CA THR A 31 -4.80 -13.93 -17.38
C THR A 31 -4.04 -13.25 -18.50
N ILE A 32 -3.13 -12.31 -18.18
CA ILE A 32 -2.30 -11.67 -19.20
C ILE A 32 -1.43 -12.71 -19.94
N ILE A 33 -0.87 -13.67 -19.21
CA ILE A 33 -0.03 -14.71 -19.82
C ILE A 33 -0.85 -15.71 -20.64
N ASP A 34 -2.08 -16.03 -20.20
CA ASP A 34 -3.02 -16.87 -20.95
C ASP A 34 -3.39 -16.20 -22.28
N ASP A 35 -3.83 -14.92 -22.23
CA ASP A 35 -4.13 -14.10 -23.42
C ASP A 35 -2.92 -13.98 -24.37
N LEU A 36 -1.71 -13.87 -23.83
CA LEU A 36 -0.47 -13.86 -24.61
C LEU A 36 -0.29 -15.19 -25.34
N GLY A 37 -0.46 -16.30 -24.62
CA GLY A 37 -0.34 -17.65 -25.19
C GLY A 37 -1.36 -17.91 -26.30
N GLU A 38 -2.60 -17.44 -26.15
CA GLU A 38 -3.61 -17.52 -27.19
C GLU A 38 -3.23 -16.72 -28.45
N LYS A 39 -2.70 -15.50 -28.27
CA LYS A 39 -2.24 -14.66 -29.38
C LYS A 39 -1.04 -15.26 -30.12
N LEU A 40 -0.17 -15.96 -29.41
CA LEU A 40 0.96 -16.69 -30.01
C LEU A 40 0.52 -18.00 -30.67
N GLY A 41 -0.68 -18.49 -30.39
CA GLY A 41 -1.24 -19.73 -30.96
C GLY A 41 -0.70 -21.02 -30.34
N CYS A 42 0.07 -20.95 -29.27
CA CYS A 42 0.68 -22.11 -28.60
C CYS A 42 0.23 -22.30 -27.14
N GLY A 43 -0.59 -21.37 -26.60
CA GLY A 43 -0.90 -21.34 -25.19
C GLY A 43 0.30 -20.91 -24.33
N ALA A 44 0.03 -20.46 -23.11
CA ALA A 44 1.05 -20.16 -22.11
C ALA A 44 0.49 -20.25 -20.70
N HIS A 45 1.36 -20.46 -19.72
CA HIS A 45 0.99 -20.41 -18.30
C HIS A 45 2.17 -19.90 -17.47
N VAL A 46 1.86 -19.39 -16.29
CA VAL A 46 2.87 -18.87 -15.36
C VAL A 46 3.54 -20.03 -14.62
N ILE A 47 4.86 -20.16 -14.75
CA ILE A 47 5.68 -21.12 -14.01
C ILE A 47 6.38 -20.50 -12.81
N TYR A 48 6.57 -19.17 -12.82
CA TYR A 48 7.16 -18.40 -11.73
C TYR A 48 6.53 -17.01 -11.68
N LEU A 49 6.21 -16.53 -10.50
CA LEU A 49 5.64 -15.19 -10.29
C LEU A 49 6.23 -14.56 -9.04
N ARG A 50 6.83 -13.39 -9.20
CA ARG A 50 7.34 -12.59 -8.11
C ARG A 50 6.80 -11.16 -8.19
N ARG A 51 6.28 -10.65 -7.07
CA ARG A 51 5.93 -9.23 -6.94
C ARG A 51 7.18 -8.44 -6.61
N LEU A 52 7.51 -7.45 -7.43
CA LEU A 52 8.69 -6.60 -7.28
C LEU A 52 8.38 -5.30 -6.54
N ALA A 53 7.17 -4.76 -6.72
CA ALA A 53 6.74 -3.53 -6.09
C ALA A 53 5.24 -3.49 -5.85
N VAL A 54 4.80 -2.67 -4.92
CA VAL A 54 3.39 -2.36 -4.66
C VAL A 54 3.26 -0.87 -4.37
N SER A 55 2.51 -0.14 -5.23
CA SER A 55 2.31 1.29 -5.08
C SER A 55 3.65 2.04 -4.91
N LYS A 56 3.78 2.90 -3.91
CA LYS A 56 4.96 3.72 -3.62
C LYS A 56 5.85 3.14 -2.53
N TYR A 57 5.57 1.92 -2.09
CA TYR A 57 6.40 1.31 -1.05
C TYR A 57 7.81 1.06 -1.58
N PRO A 58 8.84 1.54 -0.86
CA PRO A 58 10.22 1.37 -1.28
C PRO A 58 10.61 -0.11 -1.25
N VAL A 59 11.23 -0.56 -2.33
CA VAL A 59 11.65 -1.97 -2.49
C VAL A 59 12.66 -2.37 -1.41
N GLU A 60 13.46 -1.42 -0.93
CA GLU A 60 14.47 -1.62 0.11
C GLU A 60 13.86 -1.98 1.48
N ARG A 61 12.58 -1.67 1.66
CA ARG A 61 11.83 -2.05 2.87
C ARG A 61 11.13 -3.41 2.75
N MET A 62 11.25 -4.06 1.61
CA MET A 62 10.70 -5.39 1.42
C MET A 62 11.54 -6.42 2.20
N VAL A 63 10.87 -7.24 2.99
CA VAL A 63 11.50 -8.30 3.78
C VAL A 63 11.04 -9.67 3.30
N THR A 64 11.91 -10.67 3.42
CA THR A 64 11.59 -12.06 3.10
C THR A 64 10.99 -12.77 4.32
N LEU A 65 10.29 -13.87 4.09
CA LEU A 65 9.80 -14.72 5.19
C LEU A 65 10.94 -15.35 5.97
N GLU A 66 12.04 -15.67 5.30
CA GLU A 66 13.25 -16.20 5.91
C GLU A 66 13.82 -15.21 6.91
N HIS A 67 13.95 -13.94 6.51
CA HIS A 67 14.43 -12.88 7.41
C HIS A 67 13.52 -12.69 8.63
N LEU A 68 12.19 -12.76 8.45
CA LEU A 68 11.27 -12.68 9.59
C LEU A 68 11.44 -13.86 10.56
N ARG A 69 11.69 -15.07 10.05
CA ARG A 69 11.96 -16.25 10.90
C ARG A 69 13.27 -16.11 11.66
N GLU A 70 14.32 -15.63 10.99
CA GLU A 70 15.62 -15.35 11.62
C GLU A 70 15.47 -14.36 12.79
N LEU A 71 14.68 -13.32 12.64
CA LEU A 71 14.42 -12.35 13.71
C LEU A 71 13.66 -12.99 14.89
N VAL A 72 12.70 -13.89 14.64
CA VAL A 72 12.01 -14.61 15.70
C VAL A 72 12.99 -15.52 16.47
N GLU A 73 13.80 -16.31 15.76
CA GLU A 73 14.83 -17.16 16.38
C GLU A 73 15.85 -16.35 17.17
N GLN A 74 16.24 -15.19 16.66
CA GLN A 74 17.15 -14.27 17.38
C GLN A 74 16.50 -13.73 18.65
N ALA A 75 15.22 -13.38 18.63
CA ALA A 75 14.51 -12.94 19.82
C ALA A 75 14.43 -14.05 20.89
N GLU A 76 14.16 -15.28 20.48
CA GLU A 76 14.17 -16.44 21.37
C GLU A 76 15.54 -16.67 22.01
N GLN A 77 16.63 -16.55 21.24
CA GLN A 77 18.01 -16.69 21.76
C GLN A 77 18.38 -15.59 22.75
N GLN A 78 17.80 -14.40 22.61
CA GLN A 78 18.04 -13.24 23.47
C GLN A 78 17.06 -13.17 24.67
N ASP A 79 16.11 -14.09 24.74
CA ASP A 79 15.03 -14.12 25.74
C ASP A 79 14.22 -12.80 25.79
N ILE A 80 13.93 -12.24 24.60
CA ILE A 80 13.14 -11.03 24.43
C ILE A 80 11.86 -11.33 23.59
N PRO A 81 10.82 -10.51 23.71
CA PRO A 81 9.64 -10.63 22.86
C PRO A 81 9.99 -10.44 21.38
N ALA A 82 9.50 -11.31 20.49
CA ALA A 82 9.73 -11.20 19.05
C ALA A 82 9.26 -9.85 18.47
N ALA A 83 8.26 -9.22 19.08
CA ALA A 83 7.77 -7.90 18.69
C ALA A 83 8.87 -6.82 18.75
N GLU A 84 9.83 -6.91 19.66
CA GLU A 84 10.93 -5.92 19.76
C GLU A 84 11.78 -5.87 18.48
N LEU A 85 11.93 -7.01 17.78
CA LEU A 85 12.68 -7.09 16.52
C LEU A 85 11.78 -6.96 15.30
N LEU A 86 10.50 -7.33 15.38
CA LEU A 86 9.57 -7.30 14.25
C LEU A 86 8.87 -5.94 14.08
N ASP A 87 8.47 -5.28 15.17
CA ASP A 87 7.72 -4.03 15.11
C ASP A 87 8.46 -2.89 14.38
N PRO A 88 9.81 -2.76 14.45
CA PRO A 88 10.54 -1.77 13.65
C PRO A 88 10.42 -1.95 12.13
N LEU A 89 10.03 -3.13 11.66
CA LEU A 89 9.78 -3.40 10.25
C LEU A 89 8.42 -2.90 9.78
N LEU A 90 7.48 -2.71 10.71
CA LEU A 90 6.15 -2.21 10.39
C LEU A 90 6.21 -0.77 9.90
N MET A 91 5.44 -0.48 8.88
CA MET A 91 5.24 0.88 8.40
C MET A 91 4.08 1.53 9.15
N PRO A 92 4.06 2.88 9.29
CA PRO A 92 2.92 3.58 9.87
C PRO A 92 1.61 3.17 9.21
N MET A 93 0.53 3.08 10.01
CA MET A 93 -0.79 2.66 9.55
C MET A 93 -1.33 3.54 8.41
N ASP A 94 -0.97 4.81 8.40
CA ASP A 94 -1.36 5.81 7.41
C ASP A 94 -0.42 5.89 6.20
N SER A 95 0.58 5.01 6.12
CA SER A 95 1.52 4.98 4.98
C SER A 95 0.85 4.88 3.61
N PRO A 96 -0.28 4.14 3.42
CA PRO A 96 -1.00 4.13 2.14
C PRO A 96 -1.60 5.49 1.76
N ALA A 97 -1.83 6.34 2.76
CA ALA A 97 -2.44 7.65 2.61
C ALA A 97 -1.43 8.82 2.61
N SER A 98 -0.13 8.53 2.53
CA SER A 98 0.94 9.52 2.64
C SER A 98 0.89 10.67 1.64
N ASP A 99 0.24 10.46 0.48
CA ASP A 99 0.11 11.46 -0.59
C ASP A 99 -1.04 12.45 -0.38
N TYR A 100 -1.96 12.13 0.51
CA TYR A 100 -3.09 13.00 0.76
C TYR A 100 -2.70 14.14 1.70
N PRO A 101 -3.27 15.33 1.49
CA PRO A 101 -3.07 16.46 2.41
C PRO A 101 -3.44 16.08 3.83
N VAL A 102 -2.68 16.59 4.80
CA VAL A 102 -2.94 16.33 6.22
C VAL A 102 -3.82 17.44 6.77
N VAL A 103 -4.87 17.04 7.47
CA VAL A 103 -5.69 17.93 8.31
C VAL A 103 -5.57 17.47 9.75
N ASN A 104 -4.98 18.32 10.59
CA ASN A 104 -4.84 18.03 12.01
C ASN A 104 -5.99 18.65 12.79
N LEU A 105 -6.75 17.82 13.50
CA LEU A 105 -7.89 18.27 14.31
C LEU A 105 -7.48 18.48 15.77
N PRO A 106 -7.98 19.55 16.40
CA PRO A 106 -7.96 19.64 17.87
C PRO A 106 -8.67 18.44 18.50
N LEU A 107 -8.23 18.01 19.67
CA LEU A 107 -8.83 16.86 20.37
C LEU A 107 -10.34 17.02 20.61
N THR A 108 -10.81 18.27 20.80
CA THR A 108 -12.25 18.57 20.95
C THR A 108 -13.06 18.26 19.69
N SER A 109 -12.51 18.55 18.51
CA SER A 109 -13.17 18.31 17.22
C SER A 109 -13.00 16.87 16.76
N SER A 110 -11.87 16.23 17.08
CA SER A 110 -11.60 14.84 16.68
C SER A 110 -12.60 13.84 17.27
N VAL A 111 -13.15 14.12 18.45
CA VAL A 111 -14.21 13.29 19.05
C VAL A 111 -15.46 13.25 18.15
N TYR A 112 -15.86 14.40 17.60
CA TYR A 112 -17.01 14.45 16.69
C TYR A 112 -16.72 13.71 15.39
N PHE A 113 -15.53 13.93 14.81
CA PHE A 113 -15.09 13.24 13.60
C PHE A 113 -15.10 11.72 13.78
N LYS A 114 -14.53 11.21 14.86
CA LYS A 114 -14.51 9.76 15.19
C LYS A 114 -15.92 9.17 15.35
N ASN A 115 -16.91 9.99 15.68
CA ASN A 115 -18.31 9.59 15.78
C ASN A 115 -19.10 9.77 14.46
N GLY A 116 -18.42 10.01 13.35
CA GLY A 116 -19.06 10.12 12.03
C GLY A 116 -19.61 11.51 11.72
N ASN A 117 -19.24 12.56 12.47
CA ASN A 117 -19.74 13.90 12.24
C ASN A 117 -18.73 14.76 11.48
N PRO A 118 -19.16 15.50 10.44
CA PRO A 118 -18.32 16.49 9.77
C PRO A 118 -17.89 17.60 10.72
N VAL A 119 -16.64 18.02 10.63
CA VAL A 119 -16.06 19.08 11.49
C VAL A 119 -15.41 20.18 10.66
N ARG A 120 -15.54 21.43 11.11
CA ARG A 120 -14.81 22.56 10.52
C ARG A 120 -13.44 22.70 11.18
N THR A 121 -12.42 22.96 10.35
CA THR A 121 -11.09 23.29 10.84
C THR A 121 -10.44 24.30 9.89
N SER A 122 -9.53 25.10 10.42
CA SER A 122 -8.71 26.00 9.61
C SER A 122 -7.62 25.24 8.86
N GLY A 123 -7.30 25.71 7.65
CA GLY A 123 -6.21 25.11 6.86
C GLY A 123 -6.56 23.81 6.15
N ALA A 124 -7.83 23.40 6.15
CA ALA A 124 -8.28 22.31 5.29
C ALA A 124 -8.23 22.72 3.81
N PRO A 125 -7.92 21.81 2.87
CA PRO A 125 -8.05 22.08 1.44
C PRO A 125 -9.50 22.40 1.07
N LEU A 126 -9.72 22.85 -0.16
CA LEU A 126 -11.06 23.24 -0.63
C LEU A 126 -11.93 22.03 -0.98
N GLU A 127 -11.30 20.93 -1.38
CA GLU A 127 -12.00 19.71 -1.83
C GLU A 127 -11.09 18.49 -1.74
N GLY A 128 -11.68 17.30 -1.86
CA GLY A 128 -11.00 16.03 -2.00
C GLY A 128 -10.70 15.30 -0.69
N LEU A 129 -10.01 14.18 -0.83
CA LEU A 129 -9.65 13.33 0.29
C LEU A 129 -8.49 13.92 1.10
N VAL A 130 -8.57 13.77 2.40
CA VAL A 130 -7.56 14.23 3.35
C VAL A 130 -7.21 13.13 4.36
N ARG A 131 -5.98 13.16 4.82
CA ARG A 131 -5.50 12.34 5.92
C ARG A 131 -5.72 13.11 7.21
N VAL A 132 -6.54 12.55 8.11
CA VAL A 132 -6.94 13.23 9.33
C VAL A 132 -6.11 12.75 10.51
N THR A 133 -5.53 13.69 11.21
CA THR A 133 -4.74 13.46 12.43
C THR A 133 -5.32 14.26 13.60
N GLU A 134 -4.91 13.94 14.81
CA GLU A 134 -5.35 14.64 16.01
C GLU A 134 -4.21 15.02 16.96
N GLY A 135 -4.40 16.10 17.67
CA GLY A 135 -3.53 16.53 18.77
C GLY A 135 -2.16 17.05 18.32
N GLU A 136 -1.31 17.37 19.28
CA GLU A 136 0.02 17.95 19.03
C GLU A 136 0.98 16.98 18.34
N ASN A 137 0.85 15.69 18.60
CA ASN A 137 1.70 14.64 18.01
C ASN A 137 1.19 14.19 16.63
N GLY A 138 0.10 14.73 16.11
CA GLY A 138 -0.42 14.39 14.79
C GLY A 138 -0.79 12.91 14.66
N LYS A 139 -1.44 12.33 15.68
CA LYS A 139 -1.85 10.93 15.65
C LYS A 139 -2.89 10.70 14.56
N PHE A 140 -2.63 9.78 13.64
CA PHE A 140 -3.59 9.42 12.60
C PHE A 140 -4.87 8.83 13.17
N ILE A 141 -6.03 9.33 12.71
CA ILE A 141 -7.35 8.90 13.16
C ILE A 141 -8.27 8.43 12.04
N GLY A 142 -7.90 8.65 10.78
CA GLY A 142 -8.67 8.19 9.63
C GLY A 142 -8.48 9.04 8.39
N MET A 143 -9.22 8.65 7.36
CA MET A 143 -9.38 9.47 6.14
C MET A 143 -10.66 10.28 6.26
N GLY A 144 -10.67 11.43 5.61
CA GLY A 144 -11.86 12.25 5.48
C GLY A 144 -11.97 12.80 4.07
N GLU A 145 -13.11 13.36 3.76
CA GLU A 145 -13.36 14.10 2.52
C GLU A 145 -13.87 15.51 2.85
N ILE A 146 -13.48 16.47 2.04
CA ILE A 146 -14.00 17.83 2.20
C ILE A 146 -15.35 17.90 1.53
N ASP A 147 -16.39 18.19 2.34
CA ASP A 147 -17.76 18.32 1.85
C ASP A 147 -18.04 19.70 1.21
N ASP A 148 -19.24 19.84 0.59
CA ASP A 148 -19.67 21.08 -0.09
C ASP A 148 -19.73 22.31 0.83
N GLU A 149 -19.74 22.11 2.15
CA GLU A 149 -19.70 23.18 3.15
C GLU A 149 -18.27 23.47 3.65
N GLY A 150 -17.26 22.82 3.09
CA GLY A 150 -15.86 22.96 3.48
C GLY A 150 -15.54 22.34 4.84
N ARG A 151 -16.30 21.32 5.26
CA ARG A 151 -16.04 20.55 6.47
C ARG A 151 -15.31 19.27 6.13
N VAL A 152 -14.52 18.78 7.08
CA VAL A 152 -13.89 17.46 6.99
C VAL A 152 -14.90 16.41 7.45
N ALA A 153 -15.44 15.65 6.51
CA ALA A 153 -16.36 14.54 6.77
C ALA A 153 -15.59 13.21 6.82
N PRO A 154 -15.88 12.30 7.75
CA PRO A 154 -15.26 10.99 7.85
C PRO A 154 -15.75 10.01 6.77
#